data_083337d0e1ae5a426b668aad5277f95d
#
_entry.id   083337d0e1ae5a426b668aad5277f95d
#
_cell.length_a   1.000
_cell.length_b   1.000
_cell.length_c   1.000
_cell.angle_alpha   90.00
_cell.angle_beta   90.00
_cell.angle_gamma   90.00
#
_symmetry.space_group_name_H-M   'P 1'
#
loop_
_entity.id
_entity.type
_entity.pdbx_description
1 polymer ?
#
loop_
_entity_poly.entity_id
_entity_poly.type
_entity_poly.pdbx_seq_one_letter_code
_entity_poly.pdbx_strand_id
1 'polypeptide(L)'
;MAGQKTIAHIEASVEEACIEHGVRGHLHHSDIENMIALYSEEEKQARIKGKFQHLIGLRFKGFSRQVHVIKPFPISLKDFSVYHALDPHPRTEDAGLWLAVNRQGTKFVCDELWLKCQGGTEELATRVKEKNEKYRIERNIIDPSAMIEDQHTQKSLARRLSDYGVTYVEATKARAASDKRIEDALVYTQLPGHQEMLKAPEVYFFDTCERLIWEIEHLRWAEWKGRSAEEHGKKQTTVDKDDHMIECLGRLLFQEPRFFEMPVYTAPVQQEDNYDPYA
;
A
#
# COMPACT_ATOMS: atom_id res chain seq x y z
N MET A 1 45.11 14.80 0.52
CA MET A 1 44.34 14.08 1.56
C MET A 1 43.01 14.79 1.72
N ALA A 2 41.94 14.24 1.21
CA ALA A 2 40.59 14.82 1.35
C ALA A 2 40.05 14.46 2.74
N GLY A 3 39.78 15.47 3.59
CA GLY A 3 39.25 15.25 4.92
C GLY A 3 37.84 14.63 4.84
N GLN A 4 37.66 13.46 5.45
CA GLN A 4 36.35 12.86 5.69
C GLN A 4 35.52 13.81 6.57
N LYS A 5 34.45 14.35 6.02
CA LYS A 5 33.44 15.06 6.81
C LYS A 5 32.68 14.05 7.65
N THR A 6 32.91 14.05 8.95
CA THR A 6 32.13 13.28 9.90
C THR A 6 30.82 14.01 10.14
N ILE A 7 29.68 13.39 9.82
CA ILE A 7 28.35 13.90 10.16
C ILE A 7 28.01 13.34 11.54
N ALA A 8 27.82 14.20 12.53
CA ALA A 8 27.32 13.83 13.84
C ALA A 8 25.80 14.03 13.85
N HIS A 9 25.06 13.02 14.26
CA HIS A 9 23.62 13.09 14.52
C HIS A 9 23.42 13.32 16.01
N ILE A 10 22.74 14.40 16.37
CA ILE A 10 22.43 14.75 17.76
C ILE A 10 20.90 14.71 17.90
N GLU A 11 20.38 13.83 18.75
CA GLU A 11 18.99 13.83 19.18
C GLU A 11 18.88 14.53 20.54
N ALA A 12 17.92 15.45 20.68
CA ALA A 12 17.63 16.13 21.92
C ALA A 12 16.11 16.12 22.15
N SER A 13 15.68 15.71 23.32
CA SER A 13 14.27 15.66 23.73
C SER A 13 13.90 16.90 24.55
N VAL A 14 12.65 17.39 24.41
CA VAL A 14 12.12 18.44 25.30
C VAL A 14 12.07 17.97 26.76
N GLU A 15 11.95 16.67 26.98
CA GLU A 15 12.01 16.07 28.33
C GLU A 15 13.36 16.32 29.02
N GLU A 16 14.45 16.42 28.26
CA GLU A 16 15.78 16.76 28.79
C GLU A 16 15.86 18.22 29.27
N ALA A 17 14.97 19.08 28.80
CA ALA A 17 14.84 20.47 29.23
C ALA A 17 13.99 20.64 30.50
N CYS A 18 13.40 19.56 31.02
CA CYS A 18 12.60 19.56 32.27
C CYS A 18 13.49 19.76 33.49
N ILE A 19 13.12 20.67 34.38
CA ILE A 19 13.83 20.92 35.64
C ILE A 19 13.75 19.70 36.56
N GLU A 20 12.60 19.01 36.56
CA GLU A 20 12.33 17.89 37.46
C GLU A 20 12.98 16.57 36.98
N HIS A 21 13.19 16.41 35.67
CA HIS A 21 13.62 15.13 35.09
C HIS A 21 14.86 15.24 34.21
N GLY A 22 15.18 16.43 33.71
CA GLY A 22 16.30 16.64 32.79
C GLY A 22 17.64 16.91 33.50
N VAL A 23 18.74 16.68 32.81
CA VAL A 23 20.09 16.89 33.34
C VAL A 23 20.47 18.37 33.41
N ARG A 24 19.88 19.21 32.56
CA ARG A 24 20.10 20.67 32.50
C ARG A 24 18.80 21.39 32.16
N GLY A 25 17.72 20.99 32.82
CA GLY A 25 16.41 21.52 32.55
C GLY A 25 16.25 23.00 32.95
N HIS A 26 15.38 23.70 32.25
CA HIS A 26 15.02 25.09 32.51
C HIS A 26 13.50 25.32 32.34
N LEU A 27 12.73 24.29 32.00
CA LEU A 27 11.27 24.32 31.88
C LEU A 27 10.64 23.49 33.00
N HIS A 28 9.57 23.98 33.59
CA HIS A 28 8.78 23.19 34.55
C HIS A 28 7.97 22.12 33.81
N HIS A 29 7.74 20.99 34.46
CA HIS A 29 6.97 19.87 33.92
C HIS A 29 5.59 20.32 33.41
N SER A 30 4.90 21.18 34.20
CA SER A 30 3.60 21.75 33.81
C SER A 30 3.65 22.58 32.53
N ASP A 31 4.76 23.29 32.25
CA ASP A 31 4.92 24.09 31.04
C ASP A 31 5.14 23.18 29.81
N ILE A 32 5.88 22.11 30.02
CA ILE A 32 6.09 21.07 28.99
C ILE A 32 4.76 20.39 28.66
N GLU A 33 3.96 19.98 29.65
CA GLU A 33 2.63 19.38 29.46
C GLU A 33 1.68 20.33 28.71
N ASN A 34 1.62 21.59 29.10
CA ASN A 34 0.80 22.59 28.43
C ASN A 34 1.23 22.82 26.97
N MET A 35 2.52 22.83 26.71
CA MET A 35 3.07 22.95 25.36
C MET A 35 2.75 21.70 24.51
N ILE A 36 2.85 20.52 25.10
CA ILE A 36 2.54 19.23 24.46
C ILE A 36 1.05 19.14 24.13
N ALA A 37 0.16 19.65 25.01
CA ALA A 37 -1.28 19.64 24.79
C ALA A 37 -1.71 20.44 23.53
N LEU A 38 -0.91 21.42 23.11
CA LEU A 38 -1.15 22.23 21.92
C LEU A 38 -0.71 21.57 20.63
N TYR A 39 0.09 20.48 20.70
CA TYR A 39 0.64 19.81 19.52
C TYR A 39 -0.29 18.69 19.04
N SER A 40 -0.37 18.55 17.71
CA SER A 40 -0.90 17.33 17.10
C SER A 40 -0.05 16.12 17.48
N GLU A 41 -0.61 14.92 17.43
CA GLU A 41 0.13 13.69 17.75
C GLU A 41 1.40 13.54 16.87
N GLU A 42 1.35 14.03 15.64
CA GLU A 42 2.49 14.06 14.72
C GLU A 42 3.61 15.00 15.20
N GLU A 43 3.23 16.19 15.67
CA GLU A 43 4.17 17.16 16.22
C GLU A 43 4.79 16.74 17.53
N LYS A 44 4.05 16.00 18.36
CA LYS A 44 4.55 15.47 19.63
C LYS A 44 5.75 14.56 19.42
N GLN A 45 5.68 13.63 18.47
CA GLN A 45 6.79 12.71 18.16
C GLN A 45 8.05 13.47 17.70
N ALA A 46 7.88 14.45 16.82
CA ALA A 46 9.00 15.23 16.28
C ALA A 46 9.61 16.18 17.31
N ARG A 47 8.76 16.88 18.09
CA ARG A 47 9.20 17.96 18.98
C ARG A 47 9.57 17.47 20.37
N ILE A 48 8.88 16.45 20.91
CA ILE A 48 9.14 15.95 22.26
C ILE A 48 10.35 15.04 22.29
N LYS A 49 10.44 14.10 21.35
CA LYS A 49 11.51 13.09 21.32
C LYS A 49 12.72 13.48 20.48
N GLY A 50 12.73 14.71 19.93
CA GLY A 50 13.84 15.17 19.07
C GLY A 50 14.05 14.31 17.82
N LYS A 51 13.14 13.38 17.56
CA LYS A 51 13.22 12.53 16.38
C LYS A 51 12.92 13.39 15.16
N PHE A 52 13.91 13.56 14.31
CA PHE A 52 13.75 14.18 13.00
C PHE A 52 12.84 13.25 12.16
N GLN A 53 11.54 13.32 12.41
CA GLN A 53 10.58 12.72 11.50
C GLN A 53 10.33 13.74 10.39
N HIS A 54 10.72 13.38 9.19
CA HIS A 54 10.35 14.13 7.97
C HIS A 54 8.84 14.01 7.67
N LEU A 55 7.98 14.26 8.67
CA LEU A 55 6.52 14.22 8.52
C LEU A 55 5.97 15.38 7.71
N ILE A 56 6.78 16.45 7.53
CA ILE A 56 6.40 17.59 6.70
C ILE A 56 6.39 17.12 5.25
N GLY A 57 5.21 17.12 4.66
CA GLY A 57 5.02 16.78 3.26
C GLY A 57 4.70 15.33 2.95
N LEU A 58 4.64 14.42 3.93
CA LEU A 58 4.20 13.04 3.68
C LEU A 58 2.77 13.03 3.14
N ARG A 59 2.54 12.13 2.16
CA ARG A 59 1.23 11.97 1.51
C ARG A 59 0.27 11.18 2.40
N PHE A 60 0.71 10.08 3.00
CA PHE A 60 -0.13 9.16 3.78
C PHE A 60 0.19 9.25 5.27
N LYS A 61 -0.17 10.35 5.90
CA LYS A 61 0.08 10.59 7.32
C LYS A 61 -0.67 9.65 8.26
N GLY A 62 -1.80 9.08 7.81
CA GLY A 62 -2.57 8.10 8.57
C GLY A 62 -1.91 6.72 8.67
N PHE A 63 -0.83 6.46 7.93
CA PHE A 63 -0.11 5.20 8.01
C PHE A 63 0.72 5.12 9.30
N SER A 64 0.60 4.00 10.00
CA SER A 64 1.41 3.64 11.16
C SER A 64 1.89 2.20 11.01
N ARG A 65 3.19 1.99 11.00
CA ARG A 65 3.77 0.63 10.90
C ARG A 65 3.29 -0.27 12.03
N GLN A 66 3.12 0.27 13.24
CA GLN A 66 2.65 -0.49 14.41
C GLN A 66 1.21 -0.99 14.28
N VAL A 67 0.38 -0.29 13.50
CA VAL A 67 -1.05 -0.59 13.34
C VAL A 67 -1.31 -1.37 12.06
N HIS A 68 -0.68 -0.95 10.95
CA HIS A 68 -1.02 -1.45 9.61
C HIS A 68 -0.15 -2.61 9.15
N VAL A 69 1.08 -2.76 9.70
CA VAL A 69 1.99 -3.83 9.28
C VAL A 69 1.87 -5.01 10.21
N ILE A 70 1.58 -6.17 9.63
CA ILE A 70 1.35 -7.42 10.37
C ILE A 70 2.22 -8.54 9.84
N LYS A 71 2.41 -9.59 10.65
CA LYS A 71 3.09 -10.79 10.21
C LYS A 71 2.25 -11.56 9.19
N PRO A 72 2.88 -12.18 8.17
CA PRO A 72 2.18 -12.99 7.20
C PRO A 72 1.46 -14.16 7.85
N PHE A 73 0.30 -14.47 7.32
CA PHE A 73 -0.45 -15.69 7.64
C PHE A 73 -0.93 -16.35 6.33
N PRO A 74 -1.28 -17.65 6.34
CA PRO A 74 -1.75 -18.34 5.14
C PRO A 74 -3.04 -17.72 4.59
N ILE A 75 -3.06 -17.38 3.31
CA ILE A 75 -4.26 -16.92 2.60
C ILE A 75 -4.99 -18.13 2.03
N SER A 76 -6.01 -18.57 2.75
CA SER A 76 -6.84 -19.71 2.36
C SER A 76 -7.69 -19.39 1.12
N LEU A 77 -7.76 -20.32 0.15
CA LEU A 77 -8.58 -20.17 -1.05
C LEU A 77 -10.09 -20.08 -0.75
N LYS A 78 -10.54 -20.55 0.42
CA LYS A 78 -11.96 -20.55 0.83
C LYS A 78 -12.36 -19.25 1.55
N ASP A 79 -11.41 -18.62 2.26
CA ASP A 79 -11.71 -17.53 3.17
C ASP A 79 -11.31 -16.17 2.61
N PHE A 80 -10.61 -16.17 1.47
CA PHE A 80 -10.14 -14.96 0.83
C PHE A 80 -10.42 -14.98 -0.68
N SER A 81 -10.83 -13.82 -1.19
CA SER A 81 -10.78 -13.48 -2.62
C SER A 81 -9.58 -12.59 -2.87
N VAL A 82 -8.75 -12.89 -3.86
CA VAL A 82 -7.53 -12.16 -4.12
C VAL A 82 -7.62 -11.39 -5.44
N TYR A 83 -7.16 -10.17 -5.42
CA TYR A 83 -7.08 -9.25 -6.55
C TYR A 83 -5.63 -8.90 -6.81
N HIS A 84 -5.26 -8.83 -8.06
CA HIS A 84 -3.91 -8.47 -8.48
C HIS A 84 -3.91 -7.21 -9.33
N ALA A 85 -2.97 -6.30 -9.07
CA ALA A 85 -2.70 -5.15 -9.92
C ALA A 85 -1.26 -5.17 -10.40
N LEU A 86 -1.07 -4.80 -11.66
CA LEU A 86 0.25 -4.65 -12.30
C LEU A 86 0.41 -3.23 -12.84
N ASP A 87 1.54 -2.62 -12.51
CA ASP A 87 2.04 -1.38 -13.09
C ASP A 87 3.36 -1.67 -13.81
N PRO A 88 3.31 -2.06 -15.08
CA PRO A 88 4.50 -2.38 -15.85
C PRO A 88 5.21 -1.10 -16.30
N HIS A 89 6.53 -1.07 -16.18
CA HIS A 89 7.31 0.08 -16.58
C HIS A 89 8.44 -0.29 -17.56
N PRO A 90 8.59 0.42 -18.69
CA PRO A 90 9.56 0.03 -19.73
C PRO A 90 11.02 0.31 -19.35
N ARG A 91 11.30 1.12 -18.34
CA ARG A 91 12.63 1.59 -17.97
C ARG A 91 13.07 1.25 -16.56
N THR A 92 12.12 1.11 -15.65
CA THR A 92 12.34 0.77 -14.24
C THR A 92 11.83 -0.63 -13.97
N GLU A 93 11.65 -0.97 -12.72
CA GLU A 93 11.07 -2.23 -12.27
C GLU A 93 9.57 -2.27 -12.56
N ASP A 94 9.08 -3.46 -12.89
CA ASP A 94 7.64 -3.76 -12.92
C ASP A 94 7.13 -3.89 -11.48
N ALA A 95 6.02 -3.24 -11.18
CA ALA A 95 5.38 -3.26 -9.87
C ALA A 95 4.09 -4.08 -9.90
N GLY A 96 3.91 -4.99 -8.95
CA GLY A 96 2.70 -5.78 -8.82
C GLY A 96 2.31 -5.99 -7.36
N LEU A 97 1.01 -5.96 -7.06
CA LEU A 97 0.46 -6.20 -5.73
C LEU A 97 -0.66 -7.22 -5.75
N TRP A 98 -0.73 -8.04 -4.69
CA TRP A 98 -1.83 -8.96 -4.40
C TRP A 98 -2.56 -8.53 -3.14
N LEU A 99 -3.86 -8.29 -3.28
CA LEU A 99 -4.75 -7.83 -2.22
C LEU A 99 -5.78 -8.92 -1.91
N ALA A 100 -5.69 -9.53 -0.74
CA ALA A 100 -6.64 -10.50 -0.25
C ALA A 100 -7.75 -9.82 0.54
N VAL A 101 -9.01 -10.22 0.31
CA VAL A 101 -10.20 -9.70 1.00
C VAL A 101 -10.90 -10.84 1.70
N ASN A 102 -11.15 -10.71 3.00
CA ASN A 102 -11.87 -11.70 3.79
C ASN A 102 -13.39 -11.47 3.77
N ARG A 103 -14.15 -12.37 4.41
CA ARG A 103 -15.62 -12.30 4.52
C ARG A 103 -16.12 -11.01 5.21
N GLN A 104 -15.35 -10.42 6.09
CA GLN A 104 -15.67 -9.19 6.81
C GLN A 104 -15.35 -7.92 5.99
N GLY A 105 -14.74 -8.09 4.81
CA GLY A 105 -14.30 -6.97 3.96
C GLY A 105 -12.96 -6.37 4.35
N THR A 106 -12.27 -6.94 5.35
CA THR A 106 -10.90 -6.53 5.71
C THR A 106 -9.95 -6.95 4.59
N LYS A 107 -9.04 -6.05 4.25
CA LYS A 107 -8.11 -6.18 3.15
C LYS A 107 -6.69 -6.39 3.64
N PHE A 108 -5.95 -7.25 2.97
CA PHE A 108 -4.56 -7.58 3.30
C PHE A 108 -3.73 -7.54 2.03
N VAL A 109 -2.77 -6.64 1.95
CA VAL A 109 -1.73 -6.73 0.91
C VAL A 109 -0.81 -7.87 1.33
N CYS A 110 -0.92 -8.99 0.64
CA CYS A 110 -0.31 -10.26 1.05
C CYS A 110 0.92 -10.66 0.23
N ASP A 111 1.13 -10.06 -0.92
CA ASP A 111 2.31 -10.32 -1.76
C ASP A 111 2.61 -9.11 -2.66
N GLU A 112 3.88 -8.97 -3.06
CA GLU A 112 4.33 -7.93 -3.98
C GLU A 112 5.32 -8.49 -5.02
N LEU A 113 5.38 -7.83 -6.16
CA LEU A 113 6.39 -8.03 -7.19
C LEU A 113 7.08 -6.69 -7.45
N TRP A 114 8.39 -6.65 -7.26
CA TRP A 114 9.23 -5.52 -7.62
C TRP A 114 10.44 -6.07 -8.36
N LEU A 115 10.38 -6.07 -9.68
CA LEU A 115 11.38 -6.75 -10.51
C LEU A 115 11.53 -6.07 -11.86
N LYS A 116 12.77 -5.86 -12.28
CA LYS A 116 13.09 -5.51 -13.66
C LYS A 116 13.25 -6.79 -14.47
N CYS A 117 12.25 -7.12 -15.26
CA CYS A 117 12.25 -8.32 -16.10
C CYS A 117 13.21 -8.16 -17.28
N GLN A 118 14.36 -8.85 -17.24
CA GLN A 118 15.34 -8.84 -18.32
C GLN A 118 14.90 -9.71 -19.50
N GLY A 119 14.13 -10.77 -19.26
CA GLY A 119 13.50 -11.64 -20.25
C GLY A 119 12.23 -11.08 -20.88
N GLY A 120 11.90 -9.81 -20.58
CA GLY A 120 10.76 -9.12 -21.16
C GLY A 120 9.40 -9.65 -20.71
N THR A 121 8.41 -9.61 -21.61
CA THR A 121 7.01 -9.95 -21.30
C THR A 121 6.81 -11.39 -20.85
N GLU A 122 7.58 -12.33 -21.37
CA GLU A 122 7.49 -13.75 -21.00
C GLU A 122 7.91 -13.99 -19.55
N GLU A 123 9.03 -13.39 -19.13
CA GLU A 123 9.50 -13.49 -17.74
C GLU A 123 8.49 -12.85 -16.79
N LEU A 124 7.99 -11.66 -17.13
CA LEU A 124 6.98 -10.98 -16.32
C LEU A 124 5.73 -11.85 -16.15
N ALA A 125 5.20 -12.40 -17.26
CA ALA A 125 4.05 -13.29 -17.21
C ALA A 125 4.31 -14.54 -16.34
N THR A 126 5.49 -15.15 -16.45
CA THR A 126 5.89 -16.30 -15.64
C THR A 126 5.89 -15.96 -14.16
N ARG A 127 6.52 -14.84 -13.77
CA ARG A 127 6.56 -14.39 -12.36
C ARG A 127 5.18 -14.12 -11.78
N VAL A 128 4.31 -13.48 -12.58
CA VAL A 128 2.92 -13.23 -12.15
C VAL A 128 2.15 -14.54 -11.99
N LYS A 129 2.30 -15.49 -12.91
CA LYS A 129 1.64 -16.80 -12.82
C LYS A 129 2.07 -17.58 -11.59
N GLU A 130 3.36 -17.67 -11.33
CA GLU A 130 3.91 -18.34 -10.13
C GLU A 130 3.30 -17.80 -8.82
N LYS A 131 3.01 -16.49 -8.78
CA LYS A 131 2.35 -15.86 -7.63
C LYS A 131 0.83 -16.11 -7.64
N ASN A 132 0.18 -15.99 -8.80
CA ASN A 132 -1.25 -16.20 -8.95
C ASN A 132 -1.67 -17.64 -8.56
N GLU A 133 -0.82 -18.64 -8.85
CA GLU A 133 -1.10 -20.05 -8.50
C GLU A 133 -1.27 -20.30 -6.99
N LYS A 134 -0.75 -19.40 -6.15
CA LYS A 134 -0.90 -19.49 -4.68
C LYS A 134 -2.27 -19.04 -4.19
N TYR A 135 -3.04 -18.32 -5.03
CA TYR A 135 -4.23 -17.60 -4.61
C TYR A 135 -5.42 -17.88 -5.51
N ARG A 136 -6.61 -17.63 -4.98
CA ARG A 136 -7.84 -17.53 -5.77
C ARG A 136 -7.96 -16.11 -6.33
N ILE A 137 -7.50 -15.93 -7.56
CA ILE A 137 -7.53 -14.63 -8.22
C ILE A 137 -8.92 -14.38 -8.81
N GLU A 138 -9.59 -13.34 -8.30
CA GLU A 138 -10.88 -12.88 -8.82
C GLU A 138 -10.70 -11.95 -10.03
N ARG A 139 -9.65 -11.13 -10.01
CA ARG A 139 -9.38 -10.19 -11.09
C ARG A 139 -7.90 -9.77 -11.11
N ASN A 140 -7.34 -9.73 -12.32
CA ASN A 140 -6.09 -9.05 -12.59
C ASN A 140 -6.39 -7.71 -13.27
N ILE A 141 -5.84 -6.61 -12.77
CA ILE A 141 -5.95 -5.27 -13.36
C ILE A 141 -4.58 -4.75 -13.74
N ILE A 142 -4.51 -3.92 -14.78
CA ILE A 142 -3.24 -3.37 -15.29
C ILE A 142 -3.38 -1.88 -15.56
N ASP A 143 -2.27 -1.16 -15.50
CA ASP A 143 -2.23 0.24 -15.91
C ASP A 143 -2.79 0.43 -17.31
N PRO A 144 -3.64 1.43 -17.54
CA PRO A 144 -4.23 1.71 -18.85
C PRO A 144 -3.21 1.92 -19.97
N SER A 145 -2.01 2.41 -19.68
CA SER A 145 -0.96 2.56 -20.69
C SER A 145 -0.53 1.23 -21.31
N ALA A 146 -0.63 0.12 -20.55
CA ALA A 146 -0.33 -1.22 -21.03
C ALA A 146 -1.38 -1.77 -22.02
N MET A 147 -2.54 -1.13 -22.16
CA MET A 147 -3.56 -1.46 -23.18
C MET A 147 -3.30 -0.78 -24.51
N ILE A 148 -2.39 0.20 -24.56
CA ILE A 148 -2.07 0.93 -25.80
C ILE A 148 -1.24 0.01 -26.71
N GLU A 149 -1.65 -0.08 -27.98
CA GLU A 149 -0.93 -0.86 -28.98
C GLU A 149 0.40 -0.19 -29.35
N ASP A 150 1.44 -0.99 -29.38
CA ASP A 150 2.74 -0.58 -29.90
C ASP A 150 2.70 -0.52 -31.44
N GLN A 151 3.18 0.58 -32.01
CA GLN A 151 3.08 0.84 -33.46
C GLN A 151 3.83 -0.20 -34.32
N HIS A 152 4.87 -0.82 -33.78
CA HIS A 152 5.71 -1.78 -34.54
C HIS A 152 5.17 -3.21 -34.42
N THR A 153 4.73 -3.60 -33.21
CA THR A 153 4.26 -4.96 -32.96
C THR A 153 2.75 -5.12 -33.13
N GLN A 154 2.00 -4.03 -33.24
CA GLN A 154 0.53 -4.00 -33.30
C GLN A 154 -0.14 -4.78 -32.16
N LYS A 155 0.56 -4.96 -31.05
CA LYS A 155 0.05 -5.60 -29.85
C LYS A 155 0.32 -4.71 -28.63
N SER A 156 -0.65 -4.61 -27.76
CA SER A 156 -0.46 -4.00 -26.44
C SER A 156 0.32 -4.93 -25.52
N LEU A 157 0.93 -4.40 -24.45
CA LEU A 157 1.59 -5.24 -23.45
C LEU A 157 0.58 -6.19 -22.78
N ALA A 158 -0.63 -5.73 -22.48
CA ALA A 158 -1.69 -6.57 -21.91
C ALA A 158 -2.04 -7.74 -22.85
N ARG A 159 -2.08 -7.51 -24.17
CA ARG A 159 -2.31 -8.58 -25.15
C ARG A 159 -1.16 -9.58 -25.14
N ARG A 160 0.09 -9.13 -25.10
CA ARG A 160 1.26 -10.01 -25.01
C ARG A 160 1.26 -10.85 -23.73
N LEU A 161 0.90 -10.27 -22.58
CA LEU A 161 0.74 -11.01 -21.32
C LEU A 161 -0.36 -12.07 -21.41
N SER A 162 -1.46 -11.76 -22.11
CA SER A 162 -2.53 -12.71 -22.38
C SER A 162 -2.07 -13.89 -23.26
N ASP A 163 -1.20 -13.64 -24.25
CA ASP A 163 -0.60 -14.70 -25.07
C ASP A 163 0.23 -15.69 -24.22
N TYR A 164 0.78 -15.23 -23.09
CA TYR A 164 1.46 -16.05 -22.09
C TYR A 164 0.55 -16.55 -20.96
N GLY A 165 -0.76 -16.35 -21.06
CA GLY A 165 -1.77 -16.92 -20.15
C GLY A 165 -2.11 -16.07 -18.92
N VAL A 166 -1.76 -14.77 -18.90
CA VAL A 166 -2.18 -13.84 -17.85
C VAL A 166 -3.05 -12.76 -18.46
N THR A 167 -4.35 -12.83 -18.23
CA THR A 167 -5.33 -11.87 -18.76
C THR A 167 -5.58 -10.75 -17.76
N TYR A 168 -5.61 -9.52 -18.24
CA TYR A 168 -5.83 -8.31 -17.47
C TYR A 168 -7.06 -7.52 -17.94
N VAL A 169 -7.66 -6.81 -16.98
CA VAL A 169 -8.67 -5.78 -17.24
C VAL A 169 -8.02 -4.42 -17.01
N GLU A 170 -8.41 -3.44 -17.81
CA GLU A 170 -7.92 -2.07 -17.67
C GLU A 170 -8.31 -1.47 -16.32
N ALA A 171 -7.36 -0.85 -15.63
CA ALA A 171 -7.61 -0.11 -14.41
C ALA A 171 -8.04 1.35 -14.70
N THR A 172 -8.62 2.01 -13.72
CA THR A 172 -8.99 3.43 -13.82
C THR A 172 -7.78 4.34 -13.56
N LYS A 173 -7.65 5.43 -14.33
CA LYS A 173 -6.60 6.47 -14.16
C LYS A 173 -6.94 7.56 -13.13
N ALA A 174 -7.90 7.36 -12.25
CA ALA A 174 -8.37 8.37 -11.31
C ALA A 174 -7.40 8.55 -10.11
N ARG A 175 -6.17 9.05 -10.33
CA ARG A 175 -5.11 9.14 -9.32
C ARG A 175 -5.58 9.78 -8.02
N ALA A 176 -6.17 10.97 -8.08
CA ALA A 176 -6.62 11.69 -6.88
C ALA A 176 -7.67 10.91 -6.07
N ALA A 177 -8.60 10.24 -6.76
CA ALA A 177 -9.62 9.41 -6.11
C ALA A 177 -9.02 8.12 -5.53
N SER A 178 -8.05 7.52 -6.22
CA SER A 178 -7.31 6.36 -5.73
C SER A 178 -6.49 6.69 -4.48
N ASP A 179 -5.78 7.81 -4.48
CA ASP A 179 -5.02 8.28 -3.32
C ASP A 179 -5.94 8.57 -2.12
N LYS A 180 -7.11 9.21 -2.37
CA LYS A 180 -8.11 9.43 -1.33
C LYS A 180 -8.64 8.11 -0.77
N ARG A 181 -8.84 7.12 -1.63
CA ARG A 181 -9.31 5.79 -1.21
C ARG A 181 -8.26 5.07 -0.33
N ILE A 182 -6.96 5.26 -0.62
CA ILE A 182 -5.89 4.77 0.27
C ILE A 182 -5.96 5.46 1.64
N GLU A 183 -6.08 6.81 1.66
CA GLU A 183 -6.22 7.55 2.92
C GLU A 183 -7.39 7.02 3.77
N ASP A 184 -8.56 6.84 3.14
CA ASP A 184 -9.76 6.37 3.84
C ASP A 184 -9.59 4.94 4.38
N ALA A 185 -8.88 4.06 3.66
CA ALA A 185 -8.59 2.71 4.08
C ALA A 185 -7.59 2.62 5.24
N LEU A 186 -6.71 3.63 5.37
CA LEU A 186 -5.73 3.73 6.47
C LEU A 186 -6.31 4.33 7.75
N VAL A 187 -7.54 4.84 7.74
CA VAL A 187 -8.12 5.49 8.94
C VAL A 187 -8.37 4.47 10.04
N TYR A 188 -7.78 4.71 11.19
CA TYR A 188 -8.06 3.98 12.43
C TYR A 188 -8.29 4.96 13.59
N THR A 189 -8.85 4.47 14.68
CA THR A 189 -9.04 5.24 15.92
C THR A 189 -8.67 4.37 17.10
N GLN A 190 -7.71 4.83 17.90
CA GLN A 190 -7.26 4.18 19.11
C GLN A 190 -7.31 5.17 20.26
N LEU A 191 -7.82 4.75 21.42
CA LEU A 191 -7.81 5.58 22.62
C LEU A 191 -6.38 5.68 23.18
N PRO A 192 -5.95 6.87 23.60
CA PRO A 192 -4.65 7.03 24.24
C PRO A 192 -4.51 6.11 25.46
N GLY A 193 -3.42 5.34 25.51
CA GLY A 193 -3.14 4.39 26.61
C GLY A 193 -3.89 3.05 26.55
N HIS A 194 -4.75 2.83 25.57
CA HIS A 194 -5.45 1.55 25.36
C HIS A 194 -4.89 0.81 24.14
N GLN A 195 -4.82 -0.52 24.24
CA GLN A 195 -4.42 -1.36 23.09
C GLN A 195 -5.60 -1.63 22.14
N GLU A 196 -6.83 -1.49 22.62
CA GLU A 196 -8.03 -1.72 21.81
C GLU A 196 -8.29 -0.56 20.86
N MET A 197 -8.62 -0.92 19.62
CA MET A 197 -9.01 0.04 18.59
C MET A 197 -10.53 0.23 18.61
N LEU A 198 -10.98 1.49 18.69
CA LEU A 198 -12.40 1.84 18.47
C LEU A 198 -12.80 1.66 17.01
N LYS A 199 -11.86 1.92 16.09
CA LYS A 199 -12.02 1.70 14.67
C LYS A 199 -10.74 1.11 14.12
N ALA A 200 -10.81 -0.11 13.57
CA ALA A 200 -9.70 -0.75 12.88
C ALA A 200 -9.54 -0.17 11.46
N PRO A 201 -8.34 -0.15 10.89
CA PRO A 201 -8.14 0.21 9.50
C PRO A 201 -8.79 -0.83 8.59
N GLU A 202 -9.11 -0.42 7.37
CA GLU A 202 -9.69 -1.31 6.36
C GLU A 202 -8.64 -2.19 5.68
N VAL A 203 -7.37 -1.74 5.66
CA VAL A 203 -6.26 -2.40 4.98
C VAL A 203 -5.07 -2.62 5.91
N TYR A 204 -4.49 -3.82 5.79
CA TYR A 204 -3.25 -4.22 6.46
C TYR A 204 -2.22 -4.67 5.42
N PHE A 205 -0.96 -4.62 5.79
CA PHE A 205 0.16 -4.97 4.93
C PHE A 205 0.98 -6.07 5.59
N PHE A 206 1.29 -7.13 4.86
CA PHE A 206 2.26 -8.09 5.34
C PHE A 206 3.64 -7.44 5.38
N ASP A 207 4.41 -7.72 6.43
CA ASP A 207 5.76 -7.14 6.59
C ASP A 207 6.74 -7.58 5.50
N THR A 208 6.37 -8.58 4.70
CA THR A 208 7.08 -9.02 3.49
C THR A 208 6.86 -8.10 2.28
N CYS A 209 5.88 -7.20 2.33
CA CYS A 209 5.65 -6.18 1.29
C CYS A 209 6.51 -4.94 1.55
N GLU A 210 7.83 -5.13 1.55
CA GLU A 210 8.82 -4.14 1.98
C GLU A 210 8.82 -2.91 1.08
N ARG A 211 8.71 -3.11 -0.24
CA ARG A 211 8.75 -2.01 -1.21
C ARG A 211 7.52 -1.12 -1.09
N LEU A 212 6.32 -1.69 -1.01
CA LEU A 212 5.10 -0.92 -0.80
C LEU A 212 5.14 -0.13 0.51
N ILE A 213 5.55 -0.78 1.61
CA ILE A 213 5.66 -0.13 2.91
C ILE A 213 6.63 1.05 2.83
N TRP A 214 7.77 0.86 2.19
CA TRP A 214 8.74 1.92 1.97
C TRP A 214 8.17 3.09 1.17
N GLU A 215 7.44 2.83 0.08
CA GLU A 215 6.81 3.89 -0.72
C GLU A 215 5.76 4.68 0.08
N ILE A 216 4.92 4.01 0.87
CA ILE A 216 3.92 4.68 1.72
C ILE A 216 4.59 5.60 2.74
N GLU A 217 5.71 5.17 3.34
CA GLU A 217 6.47 5.94 4.33
C GLU A 217 7.24 7.12 3.72
N HIS A 218 7.51 7.10 2.42
CA HIS A 218 8.38 8.09 1.77
C HIS A 218 7.68 8.97 0.73
N LEU A 219 6.48 8.61 0.24
CA LEU A 219 5.78 9.42 -0.74
C LEU A 219 5.38 10.78 -0.16
N ARG A 220 5.73 11.84 -0.88
CA ARG A 220 5.53 13.22 -0.45
C ARG A 220 4.70 14.01 -1.45
N TRP A 221 4.09 15.07 -0.95
CA TRP A 221 3.54 16.11 -1.82
C TRP A 221 4.66 16.82 -2.57
N ALA A 222 4.41 17.13 -3.84
CA ALA A 222 5.33 17.94 -4.61
C ALA A 222 5.36 19.38 -4.07
N GLU A 223 6.55 19.96 -4.00
CA GLU A 223 6.74 21.35 -3.58
C GLU A 223 6.84 22.26 -4.78
N TRP A 224 6.36 23.49 -4.63
CA TRP A 224 6.61 24.55 -5.60
C TRP A 224 8.08 24.97 -5.51
N LYS A 225 8.72 25.21 -6.67
CA LYS A 225 10.10 25.70 -6.72
C LYS A 225 10.11 27.21 -6.99
N GLY A 226 11.04 27.94 -6.33
CA GLY A 226 11.25 29.36 -6.55
C GLY A 226 10.14 30.28 -6.01
N ARG A 227 9.92 31.42 -6.63
CA ARG A 227 8.93 32.44 -6.21
C ARG A 227 7.51 31.92 -6.09
N SER A 228 7.16 30.90 -6.87
CA SER A 228 5.83 30.27 -6.78
C SER A 228 5.57 29.59 -5.43
N ALA A 229 6.60 29.30 -4.64
CA ALA A 229 6.44 28.70 -3.31
C ALA A 229 5.87 29.70 -2.28
N GLU A 230 6.10 31.01 -2.50
CA GLU A 230 5.62 32.06 -1.60
C GLU A 230 4.17 32.50 -1.92
N GLU A 231 3.76 32.36 -3.17
CA GLU A 231 2.46 32.83 -3.67
C GLU A 231 1.36 31.76 -3.68
N HIS A 232 1.74 30.47 -3.70
CA HIS A 232 0.82 29.36 -3.86
C HIS A 232 0.98 28.40 -2.68
N GLY A 233 -0.14 27.96 -2.10
CA GLY A 233 -0.16 26.92 -1.07
C GLY A 233 0.46 25.59 -1.55
N LYS A 234 0.38 24.53 -0.74
CA LYS A 234 0.94 23.21 -1.07
C LYS A 234 0.42 22.74 -2.43
N LYS A 235 1.31 22.24 -3.28
CA LYS A 235 0.92 21.58 -4.52
C LYS A 235 0.00 20.40 -4.18
N GLN A 236 -1.11 20.26 -4.89
CA GLN A 236 -2.05 19.14 -4.70
C GLN A 236 -1.66 17.89 -5.51
N THR A 237 -0.41 17.81 -5.93
CA THR A 237 0.14 16.66 -6.65
C THR A 237 1.29 16.04 -5.85
N THR A 238 1.41 14.73 -5.88
CA THR A 238 2.56 14.00 -5.30
C THR A 238 3.80 14.15 -6.18
N VAL A 239 4.96 13.85 -5.62
CA VAL A 239 6.18 13.69 -6.41
C VAL A 239 5.98 12.44 -7.27
N ASP A 240 6.12 12.59 -8.60
CA ASP A 240 6.04 11.49 -9.57
C ASP A 240 7.36 10.73 -9.59
N LYS A 241 7.61 10.00 -8.50
CA LYS A 241 8.81 9.20 -8.32
C LYS A 241 8.61 8.20 -7.17
N ASP A 242 9.00 6.96 -7.41
CA ASP A 242 8.95 5.89 -6.40
C ASP A 242 7.54 5.68 -5.83
N ASP A 243 6.52 5.59 -6.71
CA ASP A 243 5.10 5.49 -6.33
C ASP A 243 4.33 4.38 -7.08
N HIS A 244 5.03 3.50 -7.78
CA HIS A 244 4.42 2.44 -8.58
C HIS A 244 3.61 1.43 -7.76
N MET A 245 4.11 1.05 -6.58
CA MET A 245 3.37 0.17 -5.67
C MET A 245 2.12 0.86 -5.10
N ILE A 246 2.23 2.15 -4.81
CA ILE A 246 1.10 2.96 -4.35
C ILE A 246 0.05 3.09 -5.45
N GLU A 247 0.46 3.21 -6.71
CA GLU A 247 -0.47 3.19 -7.84
C GLU A 247 -1.21 1.86 -7.94
N CYS A 248 -0.50 0.74 -7.81
CA CYS A 248 -1.13 -0.59 -7.75
C CYS A 248 -2.14 -0.68 -6.59
N LEU A 249 -1.76 -0.24 -5.38
CA LEU A 249 -2.65 -0.23 -4.21
C LEU A 249 -3.89 0.64 -4.45
N GLY A 250 -3.69 1.85 -4.97
CA GLY A 250 -4.78 2.77 -5.26
C GLY A 250 -5.77 2.22 -6.28
N ARG A 251 -5.27 1.61 -7.36
CA ARG A 251 -6.11 0.95 -8.39
C ARG A 251 -6.90 -0.21 -7.82
N LEU A 252 -6.28 -1.04 -6.95
CA LEU A 252 -6.95 -2.14 -6.27
C LEU A 252 -8.07 -1.65 -5.35
N LEU A 253 -7.78 -0.71 -4.45
CA LEU A 253 -8.76 -0.20 -3.50
C LEU A 253 -9.89 0.58 -4.17
N PHE A 254 -9.61 1.29 -5.27
CA PHE A 254 -10.59 2.06 -6.02
C PHE A 254 -11.68 1.19 -6.66
N GLN A 255 -11.37 -0.07 -6.97
CA GLN A 255 -12.35 -1.03 -7.51
C GLN A 255 -13.27 -1.63 -6.45
N GLU A 256 -13.16 -1.21 -5.20
CA GLU A 256 -13.93 -1.73 -4.07
C GLU A 256 -13.95 -3.26 -4.01
N PRO A 257 -12.78 -3.91 -3.90
CA PRO A 257 -12.67 -5.35 -3.94
C PRO A 257 -13.45 -5.98 -2.78
N ARG A 258 -14.17 -7.08 -3.07
CA ARG A 258 -15.04 -7.78 -2.13
C ARG A 258 -14.68 -9.25 -2.05
N PHE A 259 -15.10 -9.89 -0.97
CA PHE A 259 -15.06 -11.34 -0.87
C PHE A 259 -16.21 -11.95 -1.71
N PHE A 260 -15.90 -12.98 -2.48
CA PHE A 260 -16.86 -13.80 -3.19
C PHE A 260 -16.87 -15.22 -2.63
N GLU A 261 -18.03 -15.73 -2.27
CA GLU A 261 -18.16 -17.12 -1.88
C GLU A 261 -17.88 -18.06 -3.06
N MET A 262 -17.17 -19.15 -2.78
CA MET A 262 -17.04 -20.20 -3.78
C MET A 262 -18.42 -20.85 -3.98
N PRO A 263 -18.88 -21.01 -5.23
CA PRO A 263 -20.10 -21.79 -5.46
C PRO A 263 -19.89 -23.21 -4.93
N VAL A 264 -20.77 -23.63 -4.02
CA VAL A 264 -20.82 -25.02 -3.60
C VAL A 264 -21.40 -25.81 -4.77
N TYR A 265 -20.52 -26.52 -5.48
CA TYR A 265 -20.98 -27.45 -6.51
C TYR A 265 -21.61 -28.65 -5.80
N THR A 266 -22.92 -28.63 -5.61
CA THR A 266 -23.69 -29.83 -5.31
C THR A 266 -23.78 -30.63 -6.60
N ALA A 267 -23.06 -31.74 -6.68
CA ALA A 267 -23.25 -32.67 -7.79
C ALA A 267 -24.75 -32.98 -7.93
N PRO A 268 -25.31 -32.94 -9.13
CA PRO A 268 -26.69 -33.35 -9.30
C PRO A 268 -26.85 -34.75 -8.73
N VAL A 269 -27.83 -34.91 -7.84
CA VAL A 269 -28.23 -36.23 -7.37
C VAL A 269 -28.61 -37.03 -8.60
N GLN A 270 -27.82 -38.03 -8.95
CA GLN A 270 -28.23 -39.02 -9.96
C GLN A 270 -29.52 -39.62 -9.43
N GLN A 271 -30.67 -39.25 -9.99
CA GLN A 271 -31.87 -40.04 -9.85
C GLN A 271 -31.54 -41.35 -10.53
N GLU A 272 -31.40 -42.40 -9.71
CA GLU A 272 -31.45 -43.77 -10.22
C GLU A 272 -32.83 -43.93 -10.88
N ASP A 273 -32.83 -43.87 -12.20
CA ASP A 273 -33.99 -44.29 -12.97
C ASP A 273 -34.19 -45.79 -12.67
N ASN A 274 -35.04 -46.06 -11.69
CA ASN A 274 -35.54 -47.42 -11.46
C ASN A 274 -36.49 -47.75 -12.66
N TYR A 275 -35.91 -47.81 -13.84
CA TYR A 275 -36.59 -48.42 -14.99
C TYR A 275 -36.54 -49.94 -14.81
N ASP A 276 -37.66 -50.53 -14.40
CA ASP A 276 -37.84 -51.99 -14.42
C ASP A 276 -38.41 -52.34 -15.83
N PRO A 277 -37.61 -52.94 -16.71
CA PRO A 277 -38.06 -53.31 -18.05
C PRO A 277 -39.02 -54.52 -18.05
N TYR A 278 -39.37 -55.08 -16.89
CA TYR A 278 -40.20 -56.27 -16.76
C TYR A 278 -41.44 -56.07 -15.85
N ALA A 279 -41.79 -54.87 -15.44
CA ALA A 279 -42.99 -54.58 -14.67
C ALA A 279 -44.21 -54.31 -15.58
#